data_723ccad20d98b850ab88c98b4b4d2077
#
_entry.id   723ccad20d98b850ab88c98b4b4d2077
#
_cell.length_a   1.000
_cell.length_b   1.000
_cell.length_c   1.000
_cell.angle_alpha   90.00
_cell.angle_beta   90.00
_cell.angle_gamma   90.00
#
_symmetry.space_group_name_H-M   'P 1'
#
loop_
_entity.id
_entity.type
_entity.pdbx_description
1 polymer ?
#
loop_
_entity_poly.entity_id
_entity_poly.type
_entity_poly.pdbx_seq_one_letter_code
_entity_poly.pdbx_strand_id
1 'polypeptide(L)'
;MERTSAPSSLEDTSRITDNAIAVAAIVILILSYCVNAMDRTLFPLILADVRKEFGFTLPQAGLMSTVFTIGMTLAGIPTGYLMSRYTRKTVIQVGIVIYSAMTIMTVVATGFTDMLLYRAITGVGEAMQLTALLAVFSSYFSRYRAAGVGVLNYAYAGGAFIGPWLGGKLLVDYGTWRAPMIIYGLLGFLMMALIAAVVRPGVSETNTVRQPDERISVGGAPTLKNLNTIVLVTLSIIFGLALYGYLGMYPTFLREQLHYSPAGAGRVMSIYGLGVLVSVISGWLGDRFSPRLVLGTSFLLASAIAAVLFNGPADFATQAGFSLVLGAIFSGTIFVNLAACHVKSVSADLSGRASGLFVTSVYGSATIAGYLIGWIVGVSDWTVAGNTQLVLLCLIGAAISLMLKPERMANAGVRANGR
;
A
#
# COMPACT_ATOMS: atom_id res chain seq x y z
N MET A 1 17.64 -28.10 51.58
CA MET A 1 18.79 -27.56 50.79
C MET A 1 18.47 -27.81 49.31
N GLU A 2 17.73 -26.90 48.69
CA GLU A 2 17.50 -26.90 47.23
C GLU A 2 18.72 -26.30 46.55
N ARG A 3 19.38 -27.08 45.71
CA ARG A 3 20.44 -26.56 44.83
C ARG A 3 19.77 -25.87 43.68
N THR A 4 19.71 -24.54 43.72
CA THR A 4 19.49 -23.72 42.54
C THR A 4 20.73 -23.85 41.64
N SER A 5 20.64 -24.72 40.61
CA SER A 5 21.63 -24.78 39.55
C SER A 5 21.59 -23.47 38.75
N ALA A 6 22.68 -22.70 38.75
CA ALA A 6 22.85 -21.55 37.87
C ALA A 6 22.75 -22.05 36.39
N PRO A 7 22.09 -21.33 35.50
CA PRO A 7 22.04 -21.70 34.10
C PRO A 7 23.45 -21.75 33.52
N SER A 8 23.75 -22.78 32.76
CA SER A 8 25.07 -22.96 32.16
C SER A 8 25.33 -21.85 31.13
N SER A 9 26.57 -21.37 31.03
CA SER A 9 26.99 -20.35 30.05
C SER A 9 26.65 -20.73 28.60
N LEU A 10 26.49 -22.00 28.32
CA LEU A 10 26.09 -22.54 27.00
C LEU A 10 24.60 -22.34 26.71
N GLU A 11 23.70 -22.42 27.70
CA GLU A 11 22.27 -22.15 27.53
C GLU A 11 22.02 -20.67 27.32
N ASP A 12 22.72 -19.77 27.98
CA ASP A 12 22.63 -18.31 27.76
C ASP A 12 23.13 -17.93 26.37
N THR A 13 24.24 -18.53 25.90
CA THR A 13 24.77 -18.27 24.56
C THR A 13 23.81 -18.78 23.46
N SER A 14 23.16 -19.92 23.63
CA SER A 14 22.19 -20.45 22.68
C SER A 14 20.92 -19.55 22.59
N ARG A 15 20.42 -19.11 23.72
CA ARG A 15 19.25 -18.16 23.76
C ARG A 15 19.56 -16.82 23.12
N ILE A 16 20.74 -16.26 23.36
CA ILE A 16 21.18 -15.00 22.73
C ILE A 16 21.27 -15.16 21.21
N THR A 17 21.85 -16.28 20.74
CA THR A 17 21.98 -16.58 19.31
C THR A 17 20.61 -16.76 18.66
N ASP A 18 19.68 -17.48 19.27
CA ASP A 18 18.33 -17.69 18.75
C ASP A 18 17.52 -16.38 18.68
N ASN A 19 17.67 -15.51 19.69
CA ASN A 19 17.04 -14.18 19.67
C ASN A 19 17.62 -13.29 18.57
N ALA A 20 18.94 -13.30 18.36
CA ALA A 20 19.59 -12.53 17.29
C ALA A 20 19.13 -12.99 15.90
N ILE A 21 19.01 -14.30 15.68
CA ILE A 21 18.47 -14.85 14.42
C ILE A 21 17.00 -14.46 14.22
N ALA A 22 16.18 -14.48 15.26
CA ALA A 22 14.79 -14.07 15.18
C ALA A 22 14.67 -12.57 14.81
N VAL A 23 15.47 -11.71 15.42
CA VAL A 23 15.53 -10.27 15.08
C VAL A 23 15.99 -10.09 13.63
N ALA A 24 17.04 -10.77 13.19
CA ALA A 24 17.52 -10.72 11.81
C ALA A 24 16.42 -11.17 10.82
N ALA A 25 15.70 -12.25 11.14
CA ALA A 25 14.58 -12.72 10.31
C ALA A 25 13.46 -11.66 10.17
N ILE A 26 13.09 -11.00 11.27
CA ILE A 26 12.09 -9.93 11.24
C ILE A 26 12.56 -8.76 10.39
N VAL A 27 13.82 -8.33 10.57
CA VAL A 27 14.41 -7.23 9.77
C VAL A 27 14.42 -7.58 8.28
N ILE A 28 14.82 -8.81 7.91
CA ILE A 28 14.82 -9.27 6.52
C ILE A 28 13.38 -9.26 5.94
N LEU A 29 12.38 -9.70 6.70
CA LEU A 29 10.98 -9.65 6.25
C LEU A 29 10.50 -8.22 6.04
N ILE A 30 10.86 -7.28 6.92
CA ILE A 30 10.58 -5.84 6.78
C ILE A 30 11.25 -5.29 5.53
N LEU A 31 12.54 -5.55 5.35
CA LEU A 31 13.30 -5.09 4.18
C LEU A 31 12.75 -5.69 2.88
N SER A 32 12.32 -6.95 2.90
CA SER A 32 11.71 -7.58 1.73
C SER A 32 10.41 -6.88 1.30
N TYR A 33 9.62 -6.39 2.25
CA TYR A 33 8.42 -5.62 1.94
C TYR A 33 8.75 -4.18 1.52
N CYS A 34 9.84 -3.61 2.03
CA CYS A 34 10.38 -2.35 1.52
C CYS A 34 10.73 -2.47 0.02
N VAL A 35 11.42 -3.55 -0.39
CA VAL A 35 11.74 -3.82 -1.81
C VAL A 35 10.47 -4.00 -2.66
N ASN A 36 9.44 -4.68 -2.15
CA ASN A 36 8.13 -4.77 -2.80
C ASN A 36 7.51 -3.38 -3.05
N ALA A 37 7.55 -2.50 -2.05
CA ALA A 37 7.04 -1.14 -2.19
C ALA A 37 7.88 -0.28 -3.14
N MET A 38 9.21 -0.52 -3.20
CA MET A 38 10.08 0.12 -4.20
C MET A 38 9.66 -0.25 -5.62
N ASP A 39 9.38 -1.52 -5.91
CA ASP A 39 8.94 -2.00 -7.22
C ASP A 39 7.63 -1.32 -7.67
N ARG A 40 6.64 -1.23 -6.77
CA ARG A 40 5.35 -0.56 -7.05
C ARG A 40 5.50 0.89 -7.46
N THR A 41 6.43 1.60 -6.88
CA THR A 41 6.62 3.04 -7.09
C THR A 41 7.58 3.36 -8.24
N LEU A 42 8.35 2.37 -8.70
CA LEU A 42 9.30 2.53 -9.79
C LEU A 42 8.62 2.72 -11.14
N PHE A 43 7.70 1.82 -11.51
CA PHE A 43 7.15 1.80 -12.87
C PHE A 43 6.44 3.11 -13.26
N PRO A 44 5.60 3.74 -12.40
CA PRO A 44 5.06 5.06 -12.70
C PRO A 44 6.12 6.14 -12.97
N LEU A 45 7.27 6.07 -12.33
CA LEU A 45 8.36 7.04 -12.51
C LEU A 45 9.04 6.92 -13.88
N ILE A 46 9.23 5.69 -14.36
CA ILE A 46 9.88 5.41 -15.66
C ILE A 46 8.89 5.42 -16.83
N LEU A 47 7.59 5.56 -16.53
CA LEU A 47 6.51 5.44 -17.52
C LEU A 47 6.66 6.39 -18.71
N ALA A 48 7.14 7.62 -18.48
CA ALA A 48 7.36 8.58 -19.55
C ALA A 48 8.39 8.10 -20.57
N ASP A 49 9.46 7.40 -20.12
CA ASP A 49 10.48 6.84 -21.00
C ASP A 49 9.98 5.62 -21.75
N VAL A 50 9.27 4.73 -21.05
CA VAL A 50 8.60 3.55 -21.65
C VAL A 50 7.60 4.01 -22.72
N ARG A 51 6.77 5.00 -22.39
CA ARG A 51 5.80 5.57 -23.32
C ARG A 51 6.45 6.13 -24.57
N LYS A 52 7.54 6.88 -24.40
CA LYS A 52 8.30 7.46 -25.53
C LYS A 52 8.90 6.39 -26.43
N GLU A 53 9.44 5.32 -25.85
CA GLU A 53 10.11 4.25 -26.62
C GLU A 53 9.10 3.41 -27.43
N PHE A 54 7.96 3.05 -26.85
CA PHE A 54 6.97 2.18 -27.47
C PHE A 54 5.86 2.94 -28.21
N GLY A 55 5.81 4.26 -28.12
CA GLY A 55 4.77 5.07 -28.75
C GLY A 55 3.37 4.90 -28.11
N PHE A 56 3.29 4.53 -26.81
CA PHE A 56 2.02 4.33 -26.16
C PHE A 56 1.25 5.63 -25.96
N THR A 57 -0.06 5.56 -26.14
CA THR A 57 -0.96 6.67 -25.80
C THR A 57 -1.00 6.89 -24.30
N LEU A 58 -1.41 8.08 -23.84
CA LEU A 58 -1.54 8.37 -22.41
C LEU A 58 -2.52 7.43 -21.67
N PRO A 59 -3.69 7.05 -22.24
CA PRO A 59 -4.54 6.03 -21.65
C PRO A 59 -3.87 4.66 -21.49
N GLN A 60 -3.13 4.21 -22.51
CA GLN A 60 -2.38 2.95 -22.44
C GLN A 60 -1.29 2.99 -21.37
N ALA A 61 -0.53 4.07 -21.33
CA ALA A 61 0.49 4.28 -20.31
C ALA A 61 -0.12 4.32 -18.90
N GLY A 62 -1.21 5.05 -18.74
CA GLY A 62 -1.93 5.13 -17.47
C GLY A 62 -2.46 3.76 -17.02
N LEU A 63 -3.03 2.95 -17.91
CA LEU A 63 -3.45 1.59 -17.57
C LEU A 63 -2.26 0.74 -17.11
N MET A 64 -1.14 0.82 -17.81
CA MET A 64 0.07 0.06 -17.46
C MET A 64 0.59 0.42 -16.06
N SER A 65 0.50 1.69 -15.67
CA SER A 65 0.96 2.13 -14.34
C SER A 65 0.12 1.59 -13.19
N THR A 66 -1.15 1.25 -13.43
CA THR A 66 -2.09 0.85 -12.38
C THR A 66 -2.61 -0.58 -12.51
N VAL A 67 -2.36 -1.27 -13.63
CA VAL A 67 -2.90 -2.63 -13.89
C VAL A 67 -2.43 -3.68 -12.88
N PHE A 68 -1.29 -3.49 -12.23
CA PHE A 68 -0.82 -4.42 -11.18
C PHE A 68 -1.84 -4.57 -10.04
N THR A 69 -2.68 -3.56 -9.81
CA THR A 69 -3.73 -3.62 -8.78
C THR A 69 -4.83 -4.64 -9.09
N ILE A 70 -5.06 -5.00 -10.37
CA ILE A 70 -5.97 -6.12 -10.70
C ILE A 70 -5.38 -7.44 -10.23
N GLY A 71 -4.07 -7.63 -10.44
CA GLY A 71 -3.36 -8.79 -9.93
C GLY A 71 -3.47 -8.90 -8.41
N MET A 72 -3.31 -7.77 -7.71
CA MET A 72 -3.49 -7.70 -6.26
C MET A 72 -4.92 -8.07 -5.83
N THR A 73 -5.93 -7.56 -6.54
CA THR A 73 -7.34 -7.84 -6.24
C THR A 73 -7.66 -9.32 -6.41
N LEU A 74 -7.20 -9.92 -7.52
CA LEU A 74 -7.47 -11.32 -7.85
C LEU A 74 -6.68 -12.30 -6.97
N ALA A 75 -5.50 -11.92 -6.50
CA ALA A 75 -4.64 -12.79 -5.70
C ALA A 75 -5.07 -12.96 -4.24
N GLY A 76 -5.89 -12.06 -3.69
CA GLY A 76 -6.21 -12.04 -2.26
C GLY A 76 -6.83 -13.36 -1.76
N ILE A 77 -7.89 -13.84 -2.40
CA ILE A 77 -8.58 -15.09 -2.04
C ILE A 77 -7.69 -16.33 -2.30
N PRO A 78 -7.10 -16.50 -3.50
CA PRO A 78 -6.18 -17.60 -3.76
C PRO A 78 -5.01 -17.67 -2.78
N THR A 79 -4.45 -16.54 -2.37
CA THR A 79 -3.36 -16.51 -1.39
C THR A 79 -3.80 -17.06 -0.03
N GLY A 80 -5.00 -16.71 0.44
CA GLY A 80 -5.58 -17.27 1.65
C GLY A 80 -5.67 -18.80 1.58
N TYR A 81 -6.11 -19.35 0.45
CA TYR A 81 -6.16 -20.79 0.20
C TYR A 81 -4.77 -21.42 0.16
N LEU A 82 -3.79 -20.78 -0.49
CA LEU A 82 -2.41 -21.28 -0.51
C LEU A 82 -1.81 -21.36 0.90
N MET A 83 -2.06 -20.35 1.76
CA MET A 83 -1.60 -20.37 3.16
C MET A 83 -2.24 -21.46 4.03
N SER A 84 -3.36 -22.05 3.61
CA SER A 84 -3.93 -23.21 4.29
C SER A 84 -3.24 -24.54 3.93
N ARG A 85 -2.47 -24.58 2.84
CA ARG A 85 -1.77 -25.77 2.33
C ARG A 85 -0.24 -25.70 2.41
N TYR A 86 0.30 -24.50 2.33
CA TYR A 86 1.74 -24.25 2.32
C TYR A 86 2.14 -23.33 3.46
N THR A 87 3.43 -23.37 3.83
CA THR A 87 3.97 -22.49 4.87
C THR A 87 3.90 -21.02 4.42
N ARG A 88 3.71 -20.10 5.38
CA ARG A 88 3.72 -18.66 5.10
C ARG A 88 5.03 -18.23 4.45
N LYS A 89 6.17 -18.79 4.90
CA LYS A 89 7.49 -18.58 4.30
C LYS A 89 7.48 -18.92 2.81
N THR A 90 6.96 -20.09 2.44
CA THR A 90 6.87 -20.51 1.03
C THR A 90 6.02 -19.56 0.21
N VAL A 91 4.85 -19.14 0.73
CA VAL A 91 3.98 -18.19 0.02
C VAL A 91 4.66 -16.83 -0.18
N ILE A 92 5.39 -16.32 0.83
CA ILE A 92 6.20 -15.10 0.70
C ILE A 92 7.24 -15.26 -0.41
N GLN A 93 8.00 -16.36 -0.41
CA GLN A 93 9.06 -16.60 -1.38
C GLN A 93 8.53 -16.73 -2.81
N VAL A 94 7.45 -17.48 -3.01
CA VAL A 94 6.79 -17.61 -4.31
C VAL A 94 6.29 -16.24 -4.80
N GLY A 95 5.68 -15.46 -3.93
CA GLY A 95 5.26 -14.08 -4.24
C GLY A 95 6.42 -13.21 -4.71
N ILE A 96 7.56 -13.26 -3.99
CA ILE A 96 8.77 -12.51 -4.36
C ILE A 96 9.32 -12.98 -5.71
N VAL A 97 9.39 -14.28 -5.95
CA VAL A 97 9.86 -14.82 -7.25
C VAL A 97 8.97 -14.34 -8.38
N ILE A 98 7.64 -14.38 -8.21
CA ILE A 98 6.70 -13.95 -9.24
C ILE A 98 6.90 -12.47 -9.57
N TYR A 99 6.83 -11.55 -8.58
CA TYR A 99 6.93 -10.14 -8.90
C TYR A 99 8.32 -9.77 -9.43
N SER A 100 9.40 -10.31 -8.85
CA SER A 100 10.77 -10.02 -9.29
C SER A 100 11.05 -10.51 -10.71
N ALA A 101 10.60 -11.73 -11.04
CA ALA A 101 10.71 -12.26 -12.39
C ALA A 101 9.93 -11.39 -13.39
N MET A 102 8.68 -11.03 -13.07
CA MET A 102 7.84 -10.22 -13.97
C MET A 102 8.37 -8.79 -14.11
N THR A 103 8.95 -8.21 -13.06
CA THR A 103 9.63 -6.93 -13.13
C THR A 103 10.81 -6.99 -14.11
N ILE A 104 11.65 -8.02 -14.07
CA ILE A 104 12.72 -8.23 -15.06
C ILE A 104 12.14 -8.54 -16.44
N MET A 105 11.09 -9.37 -16.56
CA MET A 105 10.45 -9.68 -17.84
C MET A 105 9.87 -8.42 -18.51
N THR A 106 9.46 -7.42 -17.75
CA THR A 106 9.02 -6.12 -18.31
C THR A 106 10.10 -5.47 -19.18
N VAL A 107 11.39 -5.74 -18.90
CA VAL A 107 12.54 -5.18 -19.66
C VAL A 107 12.63 -5.75 -21.08
N VAL A 108 12.19 -6.98 -21.28
CA VAL A 108 12.20 -7.66 -22.59
C VAL A 108 10.85 -7.62 -23.29
N ALA A 109 9.89 -6.87 -22.77
CA ALA A 109 8.60 -6.68 -23.39
C ALA A 109 8.76 -6.06 -24.79
N THR A 110 7.95 -6.53 -25.74
CA THR A 110 8.00 -6.12 -27.15
C THR A 110 6.87 -5.17 -27.52
N GLY A 111 5.85 -5.04 -26.64
CA GLY A 111 4.71 -4.18 -26.89
C GLY A 111 3.79 -3.99 -25.71
N PHE A 112 2.59 -3.49 -26.00
CA PHE A 112 1.61 -3.16 -24.96
C PHE A 112 1.10 -4.39 -24.21
N THR A 113 0.74 -5.46 -24.92
CA THR A 113 0.04 -6.59 -24.33
C THR A 113 0.91 -7.41 -23.39
N ASP A 114 2.15 -7.71 -23.80
CA ASP A 114 3.09 -8.47 -22.97
C ASP A 114 3.52 -7.67 -21.74
N MET A 115 3.82 -6.39 -21.90
CA MET A 115 4.13 -5.50 -20.77
C MET A 115 2.95 -5.41 -19.80
N LEU A 116 1.73 -5.26 -20.29
CA LEU A 116 0.51 -5.22 -19.47
C LEU A 116 0.34 -6.52 -18.66
N LEU A 117 0.57 -7.68 -19.30
CA LEU A 117 0.49 -8.98 -18.64
C LEU A 117 1.57 -9.11 -17.54
N TYR A 118 2.82 -8.74 -17.83
CA TYR A 118 3.88 -8.80 -16.85
C TYR A 118 3.55 -7.92 -15.63
N ARG A 119 3.06 -6.71 -15.85
CA ARG A 119 2.65 -5.80 -14.76
C ARG A 119 1.44 -6.33 -13.97
N ALA A 120 0.45 -6.94 -14.62
CA ALA A 120 -0.67 -7.56 -13.91
C ALA A 120 -0.21 -8.74 -13.03
N ILE A 121 0.67 -9.61 -13.55
CA ILE A 121 1.20 -10.75 -12.81
C ILE A 121 2.15 -10.29 -11.68
N THR A 122 2.90 -9.19 -11.86
CA THR A 122 3.67 -8.56 -10.76
C THR A 122 2.77 -8.32 -9.55
N GLY A 123 1.58 -7.76 -9.76
CA GLY A 123 0.61 -7.49 -8.69
C GLY A 123 0.14 -8.75 -7.94
N VAL A 124 0.05 -9.91 -8.62
CA VAL A 124 -0.24 -11.19 -7.96
C VAL A 124 0.85 -11.54 -6.95
N GLY A 125 2.12 -11.49 -7.37
CA GLY A 125 3.26 -11.78 -6.49
C GLY A 125 3.34 -10.83 -5.30
N GLU A 126 3.13 -9.54 -5.54
CA GLU A 126 3.14 -8.51 -4.50
C GLU A 126 2.05 -8.73 -3.44
N ALA A 127 0.84 -9.10 -3.87
CA ALA A 127 -0.27 -9.38 -2.96
C ALA A 127 -0.03 -10.67 -2.16
N MET A 128 0.55 -11.71 -2.78
CA MET A 128 0.92 -12.94 -2.09
C MET A 128 1.88 -12.65 -0.94
N GLN A 129 2.92 -11.89 -1.21
CA GLN A 129 3.89 -11.49 -0.20
C GLN A 129 3.23 -10.67 0.93
N LEU A 130 2.48 -9.62 0.58
CA LEU A 130 1.83 -8.75 1.58
C LEU A 130 0.87 -9.54 2.48
N THR A 131 0.01 -10.36 1.89
CA THR A 131 -0.98 -11.14 2.63
C THR A 131 -0.32 -12.12 3.61
N ALA A 132 0.73 -12.80 3.17
CA ALA A 132 1.47 -13.71 4.03
C ALA A 132 2.27 -12.99 5.12
N LEU A 133 2.89 -11.83 4.81
CA LEU A 133 3.55 -10.99 5.83
C LEU A 133 2.58 -10.47 6.89
N LEU A 134 1.39 -10.03 6.49
CA LEU A 134 0.33 -9.63 7.44
C LEU A 134 -0.02 -10.78 8.40
N ALA A 135 -0.11 -12.02 7.89
CA ALA A 135 -0.34 -13.20 8.71
C ALA A 135 0.83 -13.52 9.64
N VAL A 136 2.07 -13.40 9.19
CA VAL A 136 3.28 -13.59 10.01
C VAL A 136 3.32 -12.56 11.13
N PHE A 137 3.27 -11.27 10.81
CA PHE A 137 3.42 -10.20 11.80
C PHE A 137 2.26 -10.16 12.80
N SER A 138 1.03 -10.40 12.37
CA SER A 138 -0.11 -10.47 13.28
C SER A 138 -0.07 -11.66 14.23
N SER A 139 0.56 -12.77 13.83
CA SER A 139 0.73 -13.97 14.67
C SER A 139 1.94 -13.83 15.59
N TYR A 140 3.07 -13.38 15.07
CA TYR A 140 4.31 -13.23 15.84
C TYR A 140 4.15 -12.17 16.96
N PHE A 141 3.54 -11.02 16.64
CA PHE A 141 3.24 -9.96 17.60
C PHE A 141 1.82 -10.09 18.18
N SER A 142 1.41 -11.28 18.60
CA SER A 142 0.04 -11.58 19.04
C SER A 142 -0.48 -10.65 20.14
N ARG A 143 0.38 -10.23 21.08
CA ARG A 143 0.04 -9.27 22.17
C ARG A 143 -0.12 -7.84 21.64
N TYR A 144 0.56 -7.47 20.54
CA TYR A 144 0.58 -6.12 19.96
C TYR A 144 0.33 -6.17 18.46
N ARG A 145 -0.73 -6.89 18.03
CA ARG A 145 -1.06 -7.14 16.62
C ARG A 145 -1.10 -5.87 15.76
N ALA A 146 -1.72 -4.81 16.28
CA ALA A 146 -1.80 -3.53 15.58
C ALA A 146 -0.41 -2.92 15.32
N ALA A 147 0.50 -3.02 16.29
CA ALA A 147 1.88 -2.57 16.14
C ALA A 147 2.63 -3.43 15.11
N GLY A 148 2.45 -4.77 15.15
CA GLY A 148 3.04 -5.67 14.15
C GLY A 148 2.62 -5.33 12.72
N VAL A 149 1.32 -5.10 12.49
CA VAL A 149 0.81 -4.64 11.19
C VAL A 149 1.32 -3.23 10.86
N GLY A 150 1.42 -2.35 11.85
CA GLY A 150 1.97 -1.00 11.70
C GLY A 150 3.39 -0.97 11.17
N VAL A 151 4.23 -1.93 11.57
CA VAL A 151 5.61 -2.07 11.05
C VAL A 151 5.64 -2.28 9.54
N LEU A 152 4.67 -3.00 8.96
CA LEU A 152 4.57 -3.16 7.51
C LEU A 152 4.23 -1.84 6.80
N ASN A 153 3.43 -0.98 7.42
CA ASN A 153 3.18 0.36 6.87
C ASN A 153 4.45 1.23 6.86
N TYR A 154 5.30 1.10 7.88
CA TYR A 154 6.61 1.77 7.88
C TYR A 154 7.56 1.19 6.83
N ALA A 155 7.55 -0.13 6.62
CA ALA A 155 8.31 -0.76 5.55
C ALA A 155 7.82 -0.26 4.16
N TYR A 156 6.51 -0.14 3.96
CA TYR A 156 5.94 0.47 2.76
C TYR A 156 6.38 1.92 2.59
N ALA A 157 6.31 2.74 3.64
CA ALA A 157 6.76 4.13 3.61
C ALA A 157 8.25 4.23 3.23
N GLY A 158 9.10 3.37 3.80
CA GLY A 158 10.51 3.27 3.45
C GLY A 158 10.73 2.94 1.97
N GLY A 159 9.99 1.95 1.45
CA GLY A 159 10.06 1.59 0.03
C GLY A 159 9.52 2.69 -0.89
N ALA A 160 8.41 3.34 -0.52
CA ALA A 160 7.84 4.47 -1.26
C ALA A 160 8.75 5.70 -1.24
N PHE A 161 9.62 5.84 -0.23
CA PHE A 161 10.66 6.86 -0.20
C PHE A 161 11.88 6.47 -1.03
N ILE A 162 12.47 5.29 -0.79
CA ILE A 162 13.71 4.85 -1.44
C ILE A 162 13.48 4.56 -2.92
N GLY A 163 12.34 3.95 -3.27
CA GLY A 163 12.05 3.48 -4.63
C GLY A 163 12.14 4.59 -5.68
N PRO A 164 11.35 5.65 -5.62
CA PRO A 164 11.39 6.70 -6.62
C PRO A 164 12.72 7.48 -6.60
N TRP A 165 13.32 7.69 -5.42
CA TRP A 165 14.60 8.37 -5.30
C TRP A 165 15.72 7.60 -6.00
N LEU A 166 15.89 6.33 -5.66
CA LEU A 166 16.90 5.46 -6.26
C LEU A 166 16.59 5.19 -7.74
N GLY A 167 15.33 4.91 -8.07
CA GLY A 167 14.89 4.68 -9.44
C GLY A 167 15.17 5.86 -10.36
N GLY A 168 14.87 7.08 -9.92
CA GLY A 168 15.17 8.30 -10.66
C GLY A 168 16.66 8.54 -10.85
N LYS A 169 17.48 8.23 -9.84
CA LYS A 169 18.95 8.29 -9.92
C LYS A 169 19.49 7.27 -10.93
N LEU A 170 19.08 6.00 -10.80
CA LEU A 170 19.52 4.93 -11.70
C LEU A 170 19.12 5.20 -13.15
N LEU A 171 17.94 5.77 -13.38
CA LEU A 171 17.50 6.17 -14.72
C LEU A 171 18.44 7.22 -15.35
N VAL A 172 18.92 8.18 -14.55
CA VAL A 172 19.89 9.19 -15.01
C VAL A 172 21.27 8.58 -15.20
N ASP A 173 21.76 7.80 -14.23
CA ASP A 173 23.12 7.25 -14.23
C ASP A 173 23.35 6.25 -15.40
N TYR A 174 22.34 5.43 -15.72
CA TYR A 174 22.43 4.42 -16.78
C TYR A 174 21.80 4.85 -18.12
N GLY A 175 21.05 5.97 -18.15
CA GLY A 175 20.40 6.47 -19.37
C GLY A 175 19.30 5.57 -19.95
N THR A 176 18.83 4.57 -19.18
CA THR A 176 17.79 3.62 -19.62
C THR A 176 16.85 3.22 -18.49
N TRP A 177 15.56 3.17 -18.78
CA TRP A 177 14.54 2.73 -17.83
C TRP A 177 14.66 1.24 -17.46
N ARG A 178 15.38 0.46 -18.26
CA ARG A 178 15.61 -0.97 -18.01
C ARG A 178 16.49 -1.22 -16.81
N ALA A 179 17.49 -0.38 -16.58
CA ALA A 179 18.45 -0.57 -15.49
C ALA A 179 17.79 -0.61 -14.09
N PRO A 180 16.97 0.38 -13.68
CA PRO A 180 16.29 0.29 -12.38
C PRO A 180 15.34 -0.91 -12.27
N MET A 181 14.67 -1.34 -13.34
CA MET A 181 13.81 -2.52 -13.34
C MET A 181 14.62 -3.81 -13.07
N ILE A 182 15.75 -3.99 -13.73
CA ILE A 182 16.65 -5.14 -13.51
C ILE A 182 17.16 -5.13 -12.07
N ILE A 183 17.64 -3.98 -11.59
CA ILE A 183 18.20 -3.86 -10.25
C ILE A 183 17.14 -4.18 -9.18
N TYR A 184 15.91 -3.69 -9.32
CA TYR A 184 14.85 -3.98 -8.34
C TYR A 184 14.40 -5.44 -8.37
N GLY A 185 14.28 -6.04 -9.56
CA GLY A 185 14.02 -7.46 -9.67
C GLY A 185 15.11 -8.33 -9.03
N LEU A 186 16.39 -7.98 -9.22
CA LEU A 186 17.52 -8.67 -8.59
C LEU A 186 17.53 -8.47 -7.07
N LEU A 187 17.20 -7.27 -6.57
CA LEU A 187 17.01 -7.04 -5.13
C LEU A 187 15.90 -7.93 -4.55
N GLY A 188 14.80 -8.13 -5.28
CA GLY A 188 13.78 -9.08 -4.86
C GLY A 188 14.31 -10.51 -4.76
N PHE A 189 15.05 -11.01 -5.74
CA PHE A 189 15.68 -12.34 -5.65
C PHE A 189 16.70 -12.43 -4.51
N LEU A 190 17.46 -11.37 -4.24
CA LEU A 190 18.33 -11.30 -3.07
C LEU A 190 17.52 -11.44 -1.77
N MET A 191 16.41 -10.73 -1.63
CA MET A 191 15.53 -10.85 -0.46
C MET A 191 14.97 -12.27 -0.33
N MET A 192 14.57 -12.90 -1.44
CA MET A 192 14.11 -14.30 -1.44
C MET A 192 15.19 -15.24 -0.91
N ALA A 193 16.45 -15.10 -1.37
CA ALA A 193 17.57 -15.89 -0.90
C ALA A 193 17.88 -15.67 0.59
N LEU A 194 17.85 -14.42 1.06
CA LEU A 194 18.02 -14.09 2.49
C LEU A 194 16.91 -14.68 3.36
N ILE A 195 15.65 -14.62 2.91
CA ILE A 195 14.52 -15.27 3.59
C ILE A 195 14.72 -16.78 3.64
N ALA A 196 15.17 -17.40 2.55
CA ALA A 196 15.47 -18.84 2.51
C ALA A 196 16.50 -19.24 3.58
N ALA A 197 17.57 -18.46 3.68
CA ALA A 197 18.71 -18.74 4.56
C ALA A 197 18.43 -18.46 6.05
N VAL A 198 17.74 -17.36 6.36
CA VAL A 198 17.68 -16.83 7.74
C VAL A 198 16.33 -17.04 8.41
N VAL A 199 15.20 -16.93 7.68
CA VAL A 199 13.89 -17.03 8.30
C VAL A 199 13.55 -18.46 8.65
N ARG A 200 13.46 -18.73 9.96
CA ARG A 200 13.13 -20.06 10.52
C ARG A 200 11.62 -20.20 10.75
N PRO A 201 11.07 -21.44 10.77
CA PRO A 201 9.64 -21.68 11.05
C PRO A 201 9.14 -21.07 12.36
N GLY A 202 9.99 -20.99 13.40
CA GLY A 202 9.65 -20.34 14.67
C GLY A 202 9.26 -18.86 14.55
N VAL A 203 9.65 -18.17 13.46
CA VAL A 203 9.24 -16.79 13.18
C VAL A 203 8.06 -16.75 12.21
N SER A 204 8.12 -17.52 11.12
CA SER A 204 7.12 -17.45 10.05
C SER A 204 5.84 -18.23 10.33
N GLU A 205 5.93 -19.37 11.05
CA GLU A 205 4.82 -20.30 11.26
C GLU A 205 4.28 -20.31 12.70
N THR A 206 4.56 -19.26 13.48
CA THR A 206 4.03 -19.15 14.84
C THR A 206 2.51 -19.21 14.82
N ASN A 207 1.95 -20.31 15.30
CA ASN A 207 0.54 -20.48 15.52
C ASN A 207 0.21 -20.04 16.95
N THR A 208 -0.07 -18.78 17.14
CA THR A 208 -0.80 -18.40 18.35
C THR A 208 -2.23 -18.93 18.23
N VAL A 209 -2.55 -19.90 19.07
CA VAL A 209 -3.95 -20.28 19.32
C VAL A 209 -4.72 -19.00 19.50
N ARG A 210 -5.73 -18.80 18.66
CA ARG A 210 -6.64 -17.66 18.69
C ARG A 210 -7.25 -17.61 20.07
N GLN A 211 -6.60 -16.93 21.03
CA GLN A 211 -7.32 -16.52 22.22
C GLN A 211 -8.45 -15.64 21.71
N PRO A 212 -9.70 -15.95 22.01
CA PRO A 212 -10.80 -15.05 21.68
C PRO A 212 -10.39 -13.71 22.31
N ASP A 213 -10.20 -12.69 21.48
CA ASP A 213 -10.01 -11.34 21.99
C ASP A 213 -11.31 -11.06 22.74
N GLU A 214 -11.26 -11.07 24.09
CA GLU A 214 -12.43 -10.87 24.97
C GLU A 214 -13.03 -9.47 24.81
N ARG A 215 -12.47 -8.66 23.95
CA ARG A 215 -13.15 -7.46 23.46
C ARG A 215 -14.19 -7.88 22.44
N ILE A 216 -15.31 -8.41 22.92
CA ILE A 216 -16.52 -8.54 22.15
C ILE A 216 -16.80 -7.13 21.60
N SER A 217 -16.55 -6.90 20.33
CA SER A 217 -16.98 -5.66 19.68
C SER A 217 -18.52 -5.69 19.69
N VAL A 218 -19.09 -5.04 20.71
CA VAL A 218 -20.54 -4.90 20.82
C VAL A 218 -20.95 -3.85 19.80
N GLY A 219 -21.80 -4.22 18.86
CA GLY A 219 -22.33 -3.31 17.85
C GLY A 219 -21.93 -3.70 16.42
N GLY A 220 -22.22 -2.80 15.49
CA GLY A 220 -22.10 -3.05 14.06
C GLY A 220 -23.33 -3.73 13.47
N ALA A 221 -23.51 -3.60 12.14
CA ALA A 221 -24.67 -4.15 11.46
C ALA A 221 -24.54 -5.67 11.27
N PRO A 222 -25.63 -6.46 11.41
CA PRO A 222 -25.62 -7.92 11.21
C PRO A 222 -25.57 -8.31 9.72
N THR A 223 -25.41 -7.35 8.82
CA THR A 223 -25.38 -7.58 7.37
C THR A 223 -24.44 -6.60 6.69
N LEU A 224 -23.81 -7.03 5.61
CA LEU A 224 -23.02 -6.17 4.73
C LEU A 224 -23.88 -5.14 3.97
N LYS A 225 -25.17 -5.41 3.78
CA LYS A 225 -26.12 -4.49 3.12
C LYS A 225 -26.67 -3.46 4.11
N ASN A 226 -25.81 -2.59 4.61
CA ASN A 226 -26.19 -1.48 5.48
C ASN A 226 -25.64 -0.15 4.91
N LEU A 227 -26.22 0.96 5.33
CA LEU A 227 -25.86 2.29 4.82
C LEU A 227 -24.36 2.60 4.98
N ASN A 228 -23.77 2.32 6.15
CA ASN A 228 -22.37 2.60 6.40
C ASN A 228 -21.47 1.80 5.44
N THR A 229 -21.73 0.52 5.22
CA THR A 229 -20.96 -0.31 4.28
C THR A 229 -21.08 0.21 2.86
N ILE A 230 -22.28 0.60 2.40
CA ILE A 230 -22.46 1.16 1.04
C ILE A 230 -21.69 2.47 0.88
N VAL A 231 -21.81 3.39 1.84
CA VAL A 231 -21.08 4.66 1.84
C VAL A 231 -19.57 4.41 1.86
N LEU A 232 -19.07 3.50 2.70
CA LEU A 232 -17.65 3.18 2.78
C LEU A 232 -17.12 2.54 1.49
N VAL A 233 -17.88 1.67 0.84
CA VAL A 233 -17.51 1.10 -0.48
C VAL A 233 -17.40 2.21 -1.52
N THR A 234 -18.35 3.13 -1.57
CA THR A 234 -18.31 4.28 -2.49
C THR A 234 -17.10 5.18 -2.21
N LEU A 235 -16.82 5.48 -0.94
CA LEU A 235 -15.62 6.24 -0.54
C LEU A 235 -14.34 5.51 -0.91
N SER A 236 -14.30 4.18 -0.77
CA SER A 236 -13.13 3.36 -1.15
C SER A 236 -12.90 3.35 -2.66
N ILE A 237 -13.94 3.36 -3.47
CA ILE A 237 -13.85 3.50 -4.95
C ILE A 237 -13.29 4.87 -5.31
N ILE A 238 -13.86 5.94 -4.75
CA ILE A 238 -13.37 7.32 -4.97
C ILE A 238 -11.91 7.44 -4.57
N PHE A 239 -11.57 6.92 -3.40
CA PHE A 239 -10.21 6.92 -2.88
C PHE A 239 -9.23 6.16 -3.79
N GLY A 240 -9.60 4.97 -4.25
CA GLY A 240 -8.79 4.15 -5.16
C GLY A 240 -8.52 4.88 -6.49
N LEU A 241 -9.56 5.51 -7.08
CA LEU A 241 -9.41 6.31 -8.30
C LEU A 241 -8.49 7.52 -8.09
N ALA A 242 -8.65 8.25 -6.99
CA ALA A 242 -7.85 9.43 -6.70
C ALA A 242 -6.40 9.07 -6.35
N LEU A 243 -6.19 8.13 -5.41
CA LEU A 243 -4.86 7.72 -4.97
C LEU A 243 -4.03 7.15 -6.13
N TYR A 244 -4.58 6.17 -6.86
CA TYR A 244 -3.84 5.50 -7.93
C TYR A 244 -3.78 6.32 -9.22
N GLY A 245 -4.71 7.25 -9.44
CA GLY A 245 -4.54 8.31 -10.43
C GLY A 245 -3.30 9.17 -10.15
N TYR A 246 -3.15 9.59 -8.90
CA TYR A 246 -1.96 10.32 -8.45
C TYR A 246 -0.69 9.46 -8.54
N LEU A 247 -0.64 8.32 -7.86
CA LEU A 247 0.55 7.47 -7.84
C LEU A 247 0.97 6.98 -9.23
N GLY A 248 -0.01 6.69 -10.10
CA GLY A 248 0.24 6.15 -11.43
C GLY A 248 0.66 7.17 -12.47
N MET A 249 0.12 8.40 -12.42
CA MET A 249 0.29 9.36 -13.52
C MET A 249 0.92 10.69 -13.10
N TYR A 250 0.97 11.02 -11.81
CA TYR A 250 1.62 12.26 -11.37
C TYR A 250 3.13 12.32 -11.67
N PRO A 251 3.92 11.23 -11.59
CA PRO A 251 5.29 11.26 -12.05
C PRO A 251 5.42 11.62 -13.54
N THR A 252 4.47 11.17 -14.37
CA THR A 252 4.43 11.51 -15.80
C THR A 252 4.07 12.99 -15.99
N PHE A 253 3.12 13.52 -15.21
CA PHE A 253 2.81 14.96 -15.18
C PHE A 253 4.03 15.81 -14.81
N LEU A 254 4.79 15.44 -13.78
CA LEU A 254 6.02 16.14 -13.39
C LEU A 254 7.02 16.15 -14.54
N ARG A 255 7.16 15.06 -15.28
CA ARG A 255 8.14 14.91 -16.35
C ARG A 255 7.70 15.55 -17.67
N GLU A 256 6.47 15.34 -18.09
CA GLU A 256 5.98 15.79 -19.41
C GLU A 256 5.43 17.21 -19.38
N GLN A 257 4.70 17.59 -18.31
CA GLN A 257 4.08 18.92 -18.21
C GLN A 257 4.98 19.93 -17.49
N LEU A 258 5.58 19.52 -16.36
CA LEU A 258 6.43 20.44 -15.58
C LEU A 258 7.92 20.32 -15.92
N HIS A 259 8.30 19.47 -16.87
CA HIS A 259 9.65 19.28 -17.39
C HIS A 259 10.72 18.91 -16.33
N TYR A 260 10.31 18.21 -15.29
CA TYR A 260 11.25 17.68 -14.29
C TYR A 260 12.16 16.63 -14.90
N SER A 261 13.44 16.63 -14.47
CA SER A 261 14.33 15.49 -14.71
C SER A 261 13.80 14.22 -14.02
N PRO A 262 14.18 13.01 -14.47
CA PRO A 262 13.81 11.77 -13.80
C PRO A 262 14.16 11.76 -12.30
N ALA A 263 15.36 12.24 -11.96
CA ALA A 263 15.79 12.36 -10.57
C ALA A 263 14.97 13.41 -9.78
N GLY A 264 14.56 14.50 -10.43
CA GLY A 264 13.69 15.52 -9.84
C GLY A 264 12.31 14.97 -9.50
N ALA A 265 11.66 14.32 -10.47
CA ALA A 265 10.36 13.66 -10.26
C ALA A 265 10.46 12.54 -9.22
N GLY A 266 11.54 11.74 -9.24
CA GLY A 266 11.80 10.72 -8.23
C GLY A 266 11.91 11.29 -6.83
N ARG A 267 12.56 12.44 -6.64
CA ARG A 267 12.65 13.12 -5.33
C ARG A 267 11.29 13.62 -4.83
N VAL A 268 10.46 14.20 -5.70
CA VAL A 268 9.10 14.63 -5.32
C VAL A 268 8.29 13.43 -4.85
N MET A 269 8.30 12.33 -5.62
CA MET A 269 7.57 11.11 -5.25
C MET A 269 8.12 10.44 -3.99
N SER A 270 9.40 10.52 -3.74
CA SER A 270 10.01 10.02 -2.50
C SER A 270 9.48 10.76 -1.27
N ILE A 271 9.35 12.07 -1.38
CA ILE A 271 8.84 12.90 -0.29
C ILE A 271 7.37 12.55 0.04
N TYR A 272 6.56 12.15 -0.95
CA TYR A 272 5.25 11.55 -0.71
C TYR A 272 5.34 10.34 0.24
N GLY A 273 6.34 9.46 0.03
CA GLY A 273 6.56 8.28 0.88
C GLY A 273 6.79 8.62 2.36
N LEU A 274 7.47 9.74 2.66
CA LEU A 274 7.63 10.21 4.05
C LEU A 274 6.28 10.58 4.69
N GLY A 275 5.35 11.12 3.92
CA GLY A 275 4.00 11.45 4.42
C GLY A 275 3.26 10.22 4.96
N VAL A 276 3.50 9.02 4.40
CA VAL A 276 2.86 7.79 4.87
C VAL A 276 3.17 7.47 6.34
N LEU A 277 4.30 7.93 6.88
CA LEU A 277 4.69 7.73 8.28
C LEU A 277 3.67 8.30 9.29
N VAL A 278 2.82 9.24 8.87
CA VAL A 278 1.73 9.79 9.70
C VAL A 278 0.64 8.75 10.02
N SER A 279 0.64 7.59 9.37
CA SER A 279 -0.37 6.53 9.52
C SER A 279 -0.62 6.11 10.98
N VAL A 280 0.39 6.10 11.84
CA VAL A 280 0.24 5.76 13.27
C VAL A 280 -0.57 6.81 14.02
N ILE A 281 -0.26 8.09 13.79
CA ILE A 281 -0.99 9.21 14.38
C ILE A 281 -2.44 9.21 13.90
N SER A 282 -2.66 8.87 12.64
CA SER A 282 -3.98 8.82 12.03
C SER A 282 -4.88 7.71 12.57
N GLY A 283 -4.30 6.57 12.96
CA GLY A 283 -5.04 5.52 13.66
C GLY A 283 -5.61 6.03 14.99
N TRP A 284 -4.79 6.72 15.79
CA TRP A 284 -5.22 7.36 17.03
C TRP A 284 -6.29 8.45 16.78
N LEU A 285 -6.14 9.24 15.70
CA LEU A 285 -7.14 10.24 15.31
C LEU A 285 -8.50 9.59 15.01
N GLY A 286 -8.51 8.47 14.26
CA GLY A 286 -9.71 7.70 13.91
C GLY A 286 -10.41 7.05 15.10
N ASP A 287 -9.67 6.80 16.20
CA ASP A 287 -10.26 6.29 17.45
C ASP A 287 -10.83 7.41 18.32
N ARG A 288 -10.30 8.65 18.22
CA ARG A 288 -10.71 9.78 19.05
C ARG A 288 -11.82 10.62 18.44
N PHE A 289 -11.83 10.76 17.11
CA PHE A 289 -12.80 11.60 16.40
C PHE A 289 -13.80 10.77 15.59
N SER A 290 -14.91 11.39 15.23
CA SER A 290 -15.94 10.73 14.44
C SER A 290 -15.41 10.41 13.03
N PRO A 291 -15.73 9.23 12.46
CA PRO A 291 -15.39 8.88 11.07
C PRO A 291 -15.83 9.92 10.02
N ARG A 292 -16.99 10.56 10.23
CA ARG A 292 -17.44 11.68 9.36
C ARG A 292 -16.43 12.81 9.31
N LEU A 293 -15.96 13.23 10.48
CA LEU A 293 -15.02 14.34 10.59
C LEU A 293 -13.67 13.97 10.00
N VAL A 294 -13.11 12.81 10.40
CA VAL A 294 -11.78 12.39 9.95
C VAL A 294 -11.75 12.18 8.44
N LEU A 295 -12.69 11.42 7.87
CA LEU A 295 -12.72 11.16 6.43
C LEU A 295 -13.12 12.42 5.65
N GLY A 296 -14.14 13.15 6.11
CA GLY A 296 -14.61 14.36 5.43
C GLY A 296 -13.54 15.44 5.33
N THR A 297 -12.88 15.77 6.45
CA THR A 297 -11.79 16.76 6.44
C THR A 297 -10.58 16.27 5.63
N SER A 298 -10.25 14.97 5.70
CA SER A 298 -9.14 14.41 4.93
C SER A 298 -9.40 14.47 3.41
N PHE A 299 -10.60 14.13 2.95
CA PHE A 299 -10.95 14.25 1.53
C PHE A 299 -10.98 15.71 1.09
N LEU A 300 -11.49 16.64 1.92
CA LEU A 300 -11.50 18.06 1.61
C LEU A 300 -10.07 18.64 1.50
N LEU A 301 -9.20 18.31 2.43
CA LEU A 301 -7.79 18.70 2.39
C LEU A 301 -7.07 18.09 1.19
N ALA A 302 -7.31 16.81 0.89
CA ALA A 302 -6.75 16.16 -0.30
C ALA A 302 -7.16 16.89 -1.58
N SER A 303 -8.43 17.31 -1.69
CA SER A 303 -8.92 18.10 -2.83
C SER A 303 -8.18 19.44 -2.96
N ALA A 304 -8.04 20.18 -1.86
CA ALA A 304 -7.33 21.47 -1.86
C ALA A 304 -5.87 21.32 -2.28
N ILE A 305 -5.19 20.28 -1.77
CA ILE A 305 -3.79 19.99 -2.10
C ILE A 305 -3.66 19.56 -3.55
N ALA A 306 -4.54 18.69 -4.04
CA ALA A 306 -4.54 18.29 -5.44
C ALA A 306 -4.73 19.50 -6.38
N ALA A 307 -5.60 20.45 -5.99
CA ALA A 307 -5.76 21.69 -6.75
C ALA A 307 -4.46 22.49 -6.86
N VAL A 308 -3.69 22.58 -5.77
CA VAL A 308 -2.38 23.25 -5.81
C VAL A 308 -1.37 22.49 -6.65
N LEU A 309 -1.31 21.14 -6.56
CA LEU A 309 -0.37 20.33 -7.29
C LEU A 309 -0.55 20.41 -8.82
N PHE A 310 -1.80 20.49 -9.30
CA PHE A 310 -2.08 20.50 -10.73
C PHE A 310 -2.28 21.92 -11.33
N ASN A 311 -2.54 22.94 -10.51
CA ASN A 311 -2.79 24.31 -10.98
C ASN A 311 -1.79 25.34 -10.41
N GLY A 312 -0.98 24.97 -9.43
CA GLY A 312 -0.07 25.86 -8.72
C GLY A 312 1.32 25.94 -9.33
N PRO A 313 2.26 26.54 -8.59
CA PRO A 313 3.62 26.71 -9.05
C PRO A 313 4.34 25.38 -9.33
N ALA A 314 5.18 25.38 -10.38
CA ALA A 314 5.95 24.21 -10.79
C ALA A 314 7.29 24.06 -10.03
N ASP A 315 7.56 24.90 -9.04
CA ASP A 315 8.82 24.82 -8.28
C ASP A 315 8.90 23.57 -7.38
N PHE A 316 10.12 23.10 -7.12
CA PHE A 316 10.34 21.86 -6.38
C PHE A 316 9.77 21.90 -4.95
N ALA A 317 9.89 23.02 -4.25
CA ALA A 317 9.46 23.12 -2.87
C ALA A 317 7.94 22.97 -2.75
N THR A 318 7.19 23.61 -3.64
CA THR A 318 5.73 23.48 -3.73
C THR A 318 5.32 22.04 -4.07
N GLN A 319 5.86 21.47 -5.14
CA GLN A 319 5.48 20.13 -5.58
C GLN A 319 5.86 19.05 -4.55
N ALA A 320 7.05 19.14 -3.93
CA ALA A 320 7.50 18.21 -2.91
C ALA A 320 6.73 18.38 -1.58
N GLY A 321 6.54 19.62 -1.13
CA GLY A 321 5.84 19.93 0.12
C GLY A 321 4.38 19.46 0.10
N PHE A 322 3.65 19.75 -0.95
CA PHE A 322 2.27 19.31 -1.09
C PHE A 322 2.15 17.79 -1.36
N SER A 323 3.14 17.17 -2.04
CA SER A 323 3.21 15.71 -2.15
C SER A 323 3.40 15.03 -0.79
N LEU A 324 4.23 15.59 0.11
CA LEU A 324 4.38 15.12 1.50
C LEU A 324 3.03 15.11 2.22
N VAL A 325 2.32 16.23 2.17
CA VAL A 325 1.02 16.38 2.85
C VAL A 325 -0.02 15.47 2.22
N LEU A 326 -0.02 15.31 0.89
CA LEU A 326 -0.92 14.37 0.22
C LEU A 326 -0.64 12.92 0.61
N GLY A 327 0.64 12.54 0.79
CA GLY A 327 1.04 11.24 1.31
C GLY A 327 0.50 10.98 2.72
N ALA A 328 0.61 11.98 3.61
CA ALA A 328 0.06 11.92 4.95
C ALA A 328 -1.48 11.77 4.96
N ILE A 329 -2.16 12.45 4.04
CA ILE A 329 -3.62 12.39 3.94
C ILE A 329 -4.07 11.11 3.25
N PHE A 330 -3.57 10.79 2.07
CA PHE A 330 -4.03 9.61 1.32
C PHE A 330 -3.62 8.31 1.99
N SER A 331 -2.33 8.01 2.02
CA SER A 331 -1.84 6.72 2.52
C SER A 331 -1.71 6.69 4.04
N GLY A 332 -1.45 7.85 4.66
CA GLY A 332 -1.38 7.97 6.11
C GLY A 332 -2.75 7.98 6.79
N THR A 333 -3.73 8.72 6.27
CA THR A 333 -5.00 8.97 7.00
C THR A 333 -6.20 8.28 6.36
N ILE A 334 -6.51 8.55 5.10
CA ILE A 334 -7.73 8.02 4.45
C ILE A 334 -7.67 6.49 4.39
N PHE A 335 -6.57 5.91 3.90
CA PHE A 335 -6.42 4.47 3.78
C PHE A 335 -6.66 3.73 5.11
N VAL A 336 -5.99 4.18 6.18
CA VAL A 336 -6.06 3.56 7.51
C VAL A 336 -7.46 3.66 8.10
N ASN A 337 -8.07 4.84 8.00
CA ASN A 337 -9.40 5.06 8.57
C ASN A 337 -10.52 4.40 7.76
N LEU A 338 -10.43 4.35 6.42
CA LEU A 338 -11.38 3.59 5.60
C LEU A 338 -11.33 2.10 5.96
N ALA A 339 -10.14 1.50 6.03
CA ALA A 339 -9.96 0.10 6.41
C ALA A 339 -10.58 -0.19 7.78
N ALA A 340 -10.30 0.63 8.78
CA ALA A 340 -10.84 0.50 10.13
C ALA A 340 -12.37 0.68 10.16
N CYS A 341 -12.92 1.65 9.42
CA CYS A 341 -14.35 1.90 9.37
C CYS A 341 -15.13 0.76 8.71
N HIS A 342 -14.58 0.12 7.67
CA HIS A 342 -15.20 -1.07 7.07
C HIS A 342 -15.40 -2.18 8.11
N VAL A 343 -14.37 -2.48 8.92
CA VAL A 343 -14.48 -3.47 9.99
C VAL A 343 -15.48 -3.04 11.07
N LYS A 344 -15.46 -1.76 11.47
CA LYS A 344 -16.39 -1.21 12.49
C LYS A 344 -17.85 -1.10 12.00
N SER A 345 -18.10 -1.15 10.69
CA SER A 345 -19.46 -1.01 10.12
C SER A 345 -20.34 -2.24 10.28
N VAL A 346 -19.76 -3.38 10.61
CA VAL A 346 -20.45 -4.69 10.70
C VAL A 346 -20.12 -5.40 12.01
N SER A 347 -20.90 -6.46 12.31
CA SER A 347 -20.63 -7.36 13.43
C SER A 347 -19.32 -8.14 13.25
N ALA A 348 -18.75 -8.62 14.35
CA ALA A 348 -17.42 -9.25 14.38
C ALA A 348 -17.25 -10.45 13.43
N ASP A 349 -18.31 -11.24 13.24
CA ASP A 349 -18.35 -12.40 12.34
C ASP A 349 -18.23 -12.00 10.85
N LEU A 350 -18.63 -10.79 10.48
CA LEU A 350 -18.57 -10.25 9.13
C LEU A 350 -17.31 -9.40 8.86
N SER A 351 -16.47 -9.17 9.86
CA SER A 351 -15.29 -8.29 9.76
C SER A 351 -14.32 -8.67 8.63
N GLY A 352 -14.09 -9.97 8.43
CA GLY A 352 -13.27 -10.47 7.33
C GLY A 352 -13.86 -10.17 5.94
N ARG A 353 -15.19 -10.29 5.80
CA ARG A 353 -15.89 -9.95 4.54
C ARG A 353 -15.87 -8.43 4.29
N ALA A 354 -16.01 -7.61 5.33
CA ALA A 354 -15.92 -6.16 5.24
C ALA A 354 -14.50 -5.70 4.83
N SER A 355 -13.46 -6.33 5.37
CA SER A 355 -12.08 -6.10 4.93
C SER A 355 -11.87 -6.49 3.47
N GLY A 356 -12.46 -7.60 3.02
CA GLY A 356 -12.46 -8.00 1.61
C GLY A 356 -13.13 -6.96 0.71
N LEU A 357 -14.27 -6.41 1.12
CA LEU A 357 -14.95 -5.33 0.38
C LEU A 357 -14.07 -4.08 0.27
N PHE A 358 -13.39 -3.68 1.35
CA PHE A 358 -12.45 -2.56 1.33
C PHE A 358 -11.35 -2.78 0.28
N VAL A 359 -10.65 -3.91 0.35
CA VAL A 359 -9.55 -4.24 -0.56
C VAL A 359 -10.02 -4.27 -2.01
N THR A 360 -11.14 -4.97 -2.29
CA THR A 360 -11.69 -5.09 -3.64
C THR A 360 -12.14 -3.73 -4.18
N SER A 361 -12.77 -2.89 -3.36
CA SER A 361 -13.24 -1.57 -3.79
C SER A 361 -12.08 -0.62 -4.11
N VAL A 362 -11.03 -0.59 -3.27
CA VAL A 362 -9.86 0.27 -3.48
C VAL A 362 -9.04 -0.21 -4.68
N TYR A 363 -8.60 -1.46 -4.68
CA TYR A 363 -7.70 -1.96 -5.74
C TYR A 363 -8.43 -2.24 -7.05
N GLY A 364 -9.71 -2.63 -7.00
CA GLY A 364 -10.52 -2.79 -8.20
C GLY A 364 -10.72 -1.47 -8.95
N SER A 365 -11.05 -0.39 -8.25
CA SER A 365 -11.14 0.96 -8.86
C SER A 365 -9.77 1.52 -9.26
N ALA A 366 -8.73 1.22 -8.48
CA ALA A 366 -7.35 1.60 -8.78
C ALA A 366 -6.87 1.09 -10.15
N THR A 367 -7.34 -0.09 -10.58
CA THR A 367 -6.92 -0.71 -11.85
C THR A 367 -7.13 0.22 -13.05
N ILE A 368 -8.24 0.95 -13.07
CA ILE A 368 -8.58 1.86 -14.18
C ILE A 368 -8.19 3.32 -13.91
N ALA A 369 -7.66 3.62 -12.73
CA ALA A 369 -7.39 4.99 -12.31
C ALA A 369 -6.41 5.72 -13.23
N GLY A 370 -5.31 5.05 -13.60
CA GLY A 370 -4.32 5.61 -14.52
C GLY A 370 -4.86 5.74 -15.95
N TYR A 371 -5.65 4.76 -16.42
CA TYR A 371 -6.34 4.86 -17.72
C TYR A 371 -7.23 6.09 -17.77
N LEU A 372 -8.04 6.31 -16.74
CA LEU A 372 -9.01 7.40 -16.69
C LEU A 372 -8.32 8.77 -16.75
N ILE A 373 -7.29 8.99 -15.92
CA ILE A 373 -6.56 10.27 -15.96
C ILE A 373 -5.85 10.45 -17.31
N GLY A 374 -5.22 9.39 -17.85
CA GLY A 374 -4.59 9.45 -19.17
C GLY A 374 -5.56 9.70 -20.32
N TRP A 375 -6.79 9.18 -20.23
CA TRP A 375 -7.85 9.45 -21.20
C TRP A 375 -8.32 10.91 -21.12
N ILE A 376 -8.55 11.44 -19.91
CA ILE A 376 -8.93 12.84 -19.74
C ILE A 376 -7.84 13.76 -20.29
N VAL A 377 -6.57 13.50 -20.01
CA VAL A 377 -5.44 14.28 -20.58
C VAL A 377 -5.43 14.20 -22.11
N GLY A 378 -5.72 13.03 -22.67
CA GLY A 378 -5.74 12.85 -24.13
C GLY A 378 -6.85 13.63 -24.86
N VAL A 379 -7.97 13.92 -24.20
CA VAL A 379 -9.09 14.70 -24.76
C VAL A 379 -9.11 16.15 -24.29
N SER A 380 -8.30 16.51 -23.30
CA SER A 380 -8.20 17.87 -22.75
C SER A 380 -6.75 18.22 -22.40
N ASP A 381 -6.43 18.32 -21.10
CA ASP A 381 -5.09 18.59 -20.58
C ASP A 381 -4.89 18.02 -19.17
N TRP A 382 -3.66 18.15 -18.64
CA TRP A 382 -3.29 17.68 -17.31
C TRP A 382 -4.05 18.40 -16.17
N THR A 383 -4.34 19.68 -16.35
CA THR A 383 -5.06 20.50 -15.36
C THR A 383 -6.49 20.02 -15.21
N VAL A 384 -7.19 19.81 -16.33
CA VAL A 384 -8.55 19.26 -16.34
C VAL A 384 -8.58 17.85 -15.76
N ALA A 385 -7.61 17.01 -16.10
CA ALA A 385 -7.52 15.64 -15.56
C ALA A 385 -7.31 15.62 -14.04
N GLY A 386 -6.37 16.42 -13.53
CA GLY A 386 -6.15 16.57 -12.10
C GLY A 386 -7.35 17.11 -11.36
N ASN A 387 -7.98 18.17 -11.91
CA ASN A 387 -9.18 18.76 -11.32
C ASN A 387 -10.37 17.79 -11.32
N THR A 388 -10.54 16.99 -12.36
CA THR A 388 -11.66 16.03 -12.44
C THR A 388 -11.43 14.83 -11.54
N GLN A 389 -10.26 14.16 -11.66
CA GLN A 389 -10.06 12.88 -10.99
C GLN A 389 -9.57 13.00 -9.55
N LEU A 390 -8.85 14.08 -9.20
CA LEU A 390 -8.38 14.26 -7.82
C LEU A 390 -9.22 15.31 -7.07
N VAL A 391 -9.35 16.51 -7.62
CA VAL A 391 -10.06 17.59 -6.89
C VAL A 391 -11.54 17.26 -6.74
N LEU A 392 -12.26 17.06 -7.84
CA LEU A 392 -13.71 16.85 -7.83
C LEU A 392 -14.09 15.53 -7.13
N LEU A 393 -13.39 14.42 -7.40
CA LEU A 393 -13.70 13.15 -6.72
C LEU A 393 -13.46 13.25 -5.21
N CYS A 394 -12.42 13.95 -4.76
CA CYS A 394 -12.20 14.16 -3.32
C CYS A 394 -13.28 15.08 -2.72
N LEU A 395 -13.77 16.11 -3.42
CA LEU A 395 -14.92 16.92 -2.96
C LEU A 395 -16.18 16.06 -2.80
N ILE A 396 -16.46 15.20 -3.79
CA ILE A 396 -17.58 14.24 -3.72
C ILE A 396 -17.39 13.29 -2.54
N GLY A 397 -16.16 12.79 -2.33
CA GLY A 397 -15.81 11.94 -1.18
C GLY A 397 -16.06 12.64 0.16
N ALA A 398 -15.68 13.91 0.28
CA ALA A 398 -15.96 14.72 1.46
C ALA A 398 -17.47 14.87 1.72
N ALA A 399 -18.26 15.14 0.69
CA ALA A 399 -19.71 15.25 0.80
C ALA A 399 -20.37 13.91 1.18
N ILE A 400 -19.96 12.81 0.54
CA ILE A 400 -20.48 11.46 0.82
C ILE A 400 -20.12 11.01 2.26
N SER A 401 -18.97 11.41 2.78
CA SER A 401 -18.55 11.05 4.14
C SER A 401 -19.53 11.56 5.23
N LEU A 402 -20.27 12.63 4.95
CA LEU A 402 -21.31 13.17 5.84
C LEU A 402 -22.49 12.21 6.02
N MET A 403 -22.70 11.28 5.09
CA MET A 403 -23.78 10.28 5.15
C MET A 403 -23.46 9.12 6.12
N LEU A 404 -22.21 8.98 6.60
CA LEU A 404 -21.85 7.97 7.57
C LEU A 404 -22.64 8.14 8.87
N LYS A 405 -23.01 7.05 9.48
CA LYS A 405 -23.69 6.98 10.79
C LYS A 405 -22.80 6.32 11.83
N PRO A 406 -21.89 7.07 12.48
CA PRO A 406 -20.92 6.52 13.43
C PRO A 406 -21.60 5.82 14.63
N GLU A 407 -22.78 6.30 15.02
CA GLU A 407 -23.60 5.73 16.10
C GLU A 407 -24.07 4.29 15.83
N ARG A 408 -24.02 3.83 14.56
CA ARG A 408 -24.36 2.46 14.15
C ARG A 408 -23.14 1.57 13.91
N MET A 409 -21.94 2.06 14.22
CA MET A 409 -20.70 1.30 14.09
C MET A 409 -20.34 0.59 15.41
N ALA A 410 -19.61 -0.52 15.32
CA ALA A 410 -19.10 -1.23 16.49
C ALA A 410 -18.22 -0.30 17.36
N ASN A 411 -18.28 -0.46 18.68
CA ASN A 411 -17.59 0.35 19.69
C ASN A 411 -18.07 1.80 19.83
N ALA A 412 -19.14 2.23 19.17
CA ALA A 412 -19.73 3.55 19.42
C ALA A 412 -20.31 3.68 20.85
N GLY A 413 -20.73 2.56 21.48
CA GLY A 413 -21.33 2.55 22.82
C GLY A 413 -20.36 2.61 24.00
N VAL A 414 -19.08 2.28 23.82
CA VAL A 414 -18.08 2.30 24.92
C VAL A 414 -17.74 3.73 25.38
N ARG A 415 -18.01 4.74 24.56
CA ARG A 415 -17.78 6.14 24.90
C ARG A 415 -18.89 6.79 25.75
N ALA A 416 -20.08 6.18 25.82
CA ALA A 416 -21.19 6.76 26.58
C ALA A 416 -21.13 6.49 28.08
N ASN A 417 -20.35 5.49 28.54
CA ASN A 417 -20.26 5.09 29.95
C ASN A 417 -18.96 5.46 30.65
N GLY A 418 -18.11 6.24 30.01
CA GLY A 418 -16.85 6.77 30.59
C GLY A 418 -17.02 8.20 31.10
N ARG A 419 -17.97 8.43 32.01
CA ARG A 419 -17.99 9.62 32.90
C ARG A 419 -17.76 9.17 34.33
#